data_fa712398defbb9dc5c4c4886b20e4f07
#
_entry.id   fa712398defbb9dc5c4c4886b20e4f07
#
_cell.length_a   1.000
_cell.length_b   1.000
_cell.length_c   1.000
_cell.angle_alpha   90.00
_cell.angle_beta   90.00
_cell.angle_gamma   90.00
#
_symmetry.space_group_name_H-M   'P 1'
#
loop_
_entity.id
_entity.type
_entity.pdbx_description
1 polymer ?
#
loop_
_entity_poly.entity_id
_entity_poly.type
_entity_poly.pdbx_seq_one_letter_code
_entity_poly.pdbx_strand_id
1 'polypeptide(L)'
;MIIYGNEAREKLMEGVNLVADTVVGTLGPKAKTVVIKQHNKPVVINDGVTISKAVWSNDPYVQMGVELVQEVASQAQDKSGDGTTTSIILARELCRSGLKDIQDAGMDPVILKKELDTIVKDIIEHLDAISKPISGRGDLENVATIAANNDAELGLLIADIVEDIGKDGIISVEDGQNTETTYKVTDGMELDRGYIWHGMVNKPEKGMCEYDDTLVLLTNQTIVNFEDLIPALKIAEREQKPLLVISKDLEGKAHNNVLANIIANTIRICAIRAPEWGDDQVEILNDICSLVGGKVFNTEVNDDISKITLEDMGHATKIKVDRTSTVIVNENADQEVIDERVAILTSQMGSQKNDWFEEKIHNRIGKLTGGVAVVKVGAATEVELRERKERLDDALNATKCAVQ
;
A
#
# COMPACT_ATOMS: atom_id res chain seq x y z
N MET A 1 25.00 16.88 -21.57
CA MET A 1 25.50 18.23 -21.24
C MET A 1 25.18 18.50 -19.78
N ILE A 2 26.04 19.21 -19.03
CA ILE A 2 25.75 19.60 -17.63
C ILE A 2 25.34 21.07 -17.67
N ILE A 3 24.21 21.42 -17.04
CA ILE A 3 23.75 22.79 -16.80
C ILE A 3 23.85 23.12 -15.31
N TYR A 4 24.09 24.36 -14.95
CA TYR A 4 24.24 24.80 -13.56
C TYR A 4 23.81 26.26 -13.37
N GLY A 5 23.75 26.69 -12.11
CA GLY A 5 23.36 28.06 -11.78
C GLY A 5 21.89 28.38 -12.10
N ASN A 6 21.65 29.58 -12.62
CA ASN A 6 20.29 30.06 -12.89
C ASN A 6 19.61 29.29 -14.02
N GLU A 7 20.36 28.91 -15.07
CA GLU A 7 19.79 28.10 -16.17
C GLU A 7 19.21 26.78 -15.67
N ALA A 8 19.92 26.08 -14.77
CA ALA A 8 19.42 24.84 -14.17
C ALA A 8 18.14 25.07 -13.34
N ARG A 9 18.12 26.15 -12.55
CA ARG A 9 16.94 26.52 -11.74
C ARG A 9 15.73 26.86 -12.59
N GLU A 10 15.93 27.61 -13.67
CA GLU A 10 14.85 27.96 -14.61
C GLU A 10 14.25 26.72 -15.26
N LYS A 11 15.09 25.78 -15.71
CA LYS A 11 14.61 24.50 -16.29
C LYS A 11 13.84 23.64 -15.30
N LEU A 12 14.33 23.53 -14.06
CA LEU A 12 13.60 22.82 -13.00
C LEU A 12 12.24 23.47 -12.71
N MET A 13 12.20 24.81 -12.60
CA MET A 13 10.96 25.55 -12.37
C MET A 13 9.97 25.46 -13.53
N GLU A 14 10.45 25.35 -14.77
CA GLU A 14 9.61 25.10 -15.94
C GLU A 14 8.85 23.76 -15.77
N GLY A 15 9.55 22.71 -15.31
CA GLY A 15 8.94 21.40 -15.01
C GLY A 15 7.96 21.44 -13.84
N VAL A 16 8.32 22.11 -12.75
CA VAL A 16 7.45 22.34 -11.60
C VAL A 16 6.18 23.07 -12.02
N ASN A 17 6.27 24.13 -12.81
CA ASN A 17 5.14 24.90 -13.29
C ASN A 17 4.26 24.04 -14.23
N LEU A 18 4.84 23.23 -15.10
CA LEU A 18 4.12 22.37 -16.03
C LEU A 18 3.16 21.42 -15.30
N VAL A 19 3.62 20.78 -14.22
CA VAL A 19 2.78 19.91 -13.39
C VAL A 19 1.73 20.72 -12.65
N ALA A 20 2.15 21.77 -11.94
CA ALA A 20 1.25 22.57 -11.11
C ALA A 20 0.13 23.25 -11.93
N ASP A 21 0.43 23.80 -13.11
CA ASP A 21 -0.56 24.42 -13.98
C ASP A 21 -1.56 23.40 -14.54
N THR A 22 -1.14 22.14 -14.69
CA THR A 22 -2.03 21.06 -15.13
C THR A 22 -3.02 20.67 -14.05
N VAL A 23 -2.58 20.62 -12.77
CA VAL A 23 -3.45 20.18 -11.67
C VAL A 23 -4.24 21.30 -10.99
N VAL A 24 -3.81 22.57 -11.07
CA VAL A 24 -4.44 23.69 -10.35
C VAL A 24 -5.93 23.84 -10.70
N GLY A 25 -6.33 23.46 -11.90
CA GLY A 25 -7.71 23.52 -12.36
C GLY A 25 -8.65 22.54 -11.65
N THR A 26 -8.13 21.55 -10.93
CA THR A 26 -8.91 20.55 -10.19
C THR A 26 -9.09 20.93 -8.72
N LEU A 27 -8.58 22.07 -8.26
CA LEU A 27 -8.68 22.51 -6.89
C LEU A 27 -9.91 23.38 -6.64
N GLY A 28 -10.56 23.12 -5.49
CA GLY A 28 -11.59 23.99 -4.94
C GLY A 28 -13.00 23.77 -5.49
N PRO A 29 -13.99 24.60 -5.06
CA PRO A 29 -15.42 24.37 -5.32
C PRO A 29 -15.84 24.56 -6.79
N LYS A 30 -14.95 25.08 -7.62
CA LYS A 30 -15.12 25.18 -9.10
C LYS A 30 -14.17 24.29 -9.85
N ALA A 31 -13.72 23.22 -9.20
CA ALA A 31 -12.82 22.23 -9.78
C ALA A 31 -13.35 21.68 -11.11
N LYS A 32 -12.43 21.49 -12.05
CA LYS A 32 -12.72 20.93 -13.37
C LYS A 32 -12.06 19.58 -13.50
N THR A 33 -12.68 18.70 -14.26
CA THR A 33 -12.07 17.46 -14.70
C THR A 33 -11.05 17.72 -15.81
N VAL A 34 -10.00 16.91 -15.85
CA VAL A 34 -8.94 16.94 -16.86
C VAL A 34 -9.06 15.69 -17.71
N VAL A 35 -8.82 15.81 -19.01
CA VAL A 35 -8.74 14.66 -19.90
C VAL A 35 -7.28 14.33 -20.14
N ILE A 36 -6.85 13.15 -19.69
CA ILE A 36 -5.51 12.62 -19.94
C ILE A 36 -5.55 11.48 -20.96
N LYS A 37 -4.41 11.21 -21.59
CA LYS A 37 -4.26 10.04 -22.47
C LYS A 37 -3.53 8.94 -21.73
N GLN A 38 -4.24 7.88 -21.38
CA GLN A 38 -3.69 6.70 -20.70
C GLN A 38 -3.88 5.47 -21.60
N HIS A 39 -2.81 4.72 -21.87
CA HIS A 39 -2.83 3.52 -22.75
C HIS A 39 -3.54 3.75 -24.09
N ASN A 40 -3.30 4.89 -24.72
CA ASN A 40 -3.94 5.33 -25.97
C ASN A 40 -5.45 5.60 -25.89
N LYS A 41 -6.05 5.65 -24.71
CA LYS A 41 -7.46 6.01 -24.50
C LYS A 41 -7.57 7.33 -23.76
N PRO A 42 -8.57 8.17 -24.06
CA PRO A 42 -8.88 9.35 -23.25
C PRO A 42 -9.51 8.89 -21.93
N VAL A 43 -8.99 9.40 -20.81
CA VAL A 43 -9.53 9.19 -19.46
C VAL A 43 -9.87 10.55 -18.89
N VAL A 44 -11.07 10.69 -18.36
CA VAL A 44 -11.56 11.90 -17.69
C VAL A 44 -11.32 11.70 -16.19
N ILE A 45 -10.56 12.60 -15.57
CA ILE A 45 -10.13 12.45 -14.18
C ILE A 45 -9.98 13.80 -13.50
N ASN A 46 -10.09 13.84 -12.17
CA ASN A 46 -9.87 15.00 -11.32
C ASN A 46 -8.82 14.75 -10.23
N ASP A 47 -8.31 13.52 -10.09
CA ASP A 47 -7.26 13.19 -9.13
C ASP A 47 -5.90 13.80 -9.49
N GLY A 48 -5.32 14.53 -8.53
CA GLY A 48 -4.06 15.26 -8.71
C GLY A 48 -2.85 14.36 -8.93
N VAL A 49 -2.79 13.18 -8.29
CA VAL A 49 -1.67 12.23 -8.46
C VAL A 49 -1.66 11.65 -9.86
N THR A 50 -2.79 11.13 -10.31
CA THR A 50 -2.92 10.51 -11.64
C THR A 50 -2.68 11.52 -12.74
N ILE A 51 -3.20 12.76 -12.58
CA ILE A 51 -2.93 13.85 -13.52
C ILE A 51 -1.45 14.19 -13.54
N SER A 52 -0.81 14.35 -12.36
CA SER A 52 0.61 14.68 -12.26
C SER A 52 1.49 13.64 -12.94
N LYS A 53 1.23 12.33 -12.72
CA LYS A 53 1.95 11.21 -13.34
C LYS A 53 1.80 11.14 -14.86
N ALA A 54 0.76 11.74 -15.42
CA ALA A 54 0.56 11.83 -16.87
C ALA A 54 1.33 12.98 -17.55
N VAL A 55 1.87 13.91 -16.74
CA VAL A 55 2.67 15.04 -17.25
C VAL A 55 4.10 14.60 -17.51
N TRP A 56 4.64 14.94 -18.68
CA TRP A 56 6.03 14.67 -19.03
C TRP A 56 6.58 15.71 -20.01
N SER A 57 7.90 15.83 -20.07
CA SER A 57 8.58 16.77 -20.97
C SER A 57 9.67 16.05 -21.81
N ASN A 58 9.83 16.49 -23.06
CA ASN A 58 10.91 16.02 -23.95
C ASN A 58 12.30 16.58 -23.55
N ASP A 59 12.33 17.70 -22.83
CA ASP A 59 13.56 18.29 -22.32
C ASP A 59 13.96 17.57 -21.02
N PRO A 60 15.10 16.86 -20.97
CA PRO A 60 15.50 16.07 -19.80
C PRO A 60 15.71 16.92 -18.54
N TYR A 61 16.04 18.19 -18.65
CA TYR A 61 16.21 19.08 -17.50
C TYR A 61 14.87 19.57 -16.96
N VAL A 62 13.91 19.84 -17.84
CA VAL A 62 12.52 20.14 -17.47
C VAL A 62 11.86 18.90 -16.84
N GLN A 63 12.14 17.71 -17.41
CA GLN A 63 11.63 16.45 -16.89
C GLN A 63 12.07 16.19 -15.45
N MET A 64 13.30 16.54 -15.05
CA MET A 64 13.71 16.46 -13.65
C MET A 64 12.83 17.30 -12.72
N GLY A 65 12.43 18.50 -13.15
CA GLY A 65 11.48 19.33 -12.39
C GLY A 65 10.09 18.72 -12.28
N VAL A 66 9.61 18.06 -13.34
CA VAL A 66 8.37 17.28 -13.34
C VAL A 66 8.44 16.15 -12.32
N GLU A 67 9.51 15.35 -12.33
CA GLU A 67 9.70 14.20 -11.44
C GLU A 67 9.76 14.60 -9.96
N LEU A 68 10.42 15.72 -9.63
CA LEU A 68 10.46 16.23 -8.26
C LEU A 68 9.07 16.55 -7.70
N VAL A 69 8.18 17.11 -8.51
CA VAL A 69 6.81 17.44 -8.07
C VAL A 69 5.91 16.21 -8.07
N GLN A 70 6.13 15.28 -8.99
CA GLN A 70 5.45 13.98 -8.97
C GLN A 70 5.78 13.20 -7.68
N GLU A 71 7.01 13.27 -7.21
CA GLU A 71 7.42 12.67 -5.94
C GLU A 71 6.69 13.31 -4.74
N VAL A 72 6.54 14.65 -4.73
CA VAL A 72 5.77 15.36 -3.70
C VAL A 72 4.31 14.87 -3.68
N ALA A 73 3.69 14.72 -4.84
CA ALA A 73 2.32 14.22 -4.95
C ALA A 73 2.19 12.78 -4.44
N SER A 74 3.13 11.91 -4.82
CA SER A 74 3.14 10.51 -4.38
C SER A 74 3.32 10.40 -2.87
N GLN A 75 4.23 11.18 -2.27
CA GLN A 75 4.43 11.18 -0.82
C GLN A 75 3.21 11.70 -0.05
N ALA A 76 2.49 12.69 -0.58
CA ALA A 76 1.25 13.16 0.02
C ALA A 76 0.16 12.07 -0.03
N GLN A 77 0.03 11.37 -1.16
CA GLN A 77 -0.91 10.25 -1.31
C GLN A 77 -0.57 9.10 -0.36
N ASP A 78 0.70 8.69 -0.31
CA ASP A 78 1.13 7.54 0.50
C ASP A 78 0.98 7.79 2.00
N LYS A 79 1.15 9.06 2.46
CA LYS A 79 1.11 9.42 3.88
C LYS A 79 -0.25 9.81 4.40
N SER A 80 -1.06 10.49 3.59
CA SER A 80 -2.33 11.06 4.05
C SER A 80 -3.55 10.67 3.20
N GLY A 81 -3.34 10.04 2.04
CA GLY A 81 -4.41 9.67 1.12
C GLY A 81 -5.14 10.86 0.48
N ASP A 82 -4.79 12.10 0.84
CA ASP A 82 -5.45 13.31 0.37
C ASP A 82 -4.46 14.49 0.29
N GLY A 83 -4.92 15.63 -0.24
CA GLY A 83 -4.14 16.87 -0.32
C GLY A 83 -3.06 16.89 -1.40
N THR A 84 -3.05 15.97 -2.34
CA THR A 84 -2.05 15.85 -3.40
C THR A 84 -1.95 17.08 -4.27
N THR A 85 -3.07 17.62 -4.76
CA THR A 85 -3.14 18.85 -5.55
C THR A 85 -2.64 20.06 -4.74
N THR A 86 -3.04 20.16 -3.46
CA THR A 86 -2.60 21.22 -2.55
C THR A 86 -1.10 21.18 -2.33
N SER A 87 -0.53 19.99 -2.11
CA SER A 87 0.93 19.80 -1.92
C SER A 87 1.73 20.23 -3.15
N ILE A 88 1.27 19.90 -4.35
CA ILE A 88 1.89 20.33 -5.62
C ILE A 88 1.91 21.87 -5.72
N ILE A 89 0.78 22.52 -5.42
CA ILE A 89 0.67 23.98 -5.53
C ILE A 89 1.53 24.66 -4.48
N LEU A 90 1.53 24.18 -3.23
CA LEU A 90 2.39 24.71 -2.18
C LEU A 90 3.86 24.53 -2.52
N ALA A 91 4.29 23.37 -3.02
CA ALA A 91 5.66 23.12 -3.45
C ALA A 91 6.08 24.11 -4.53
N ARG A 92 5.24 24.35 -5.56
CA ARG A 92 5.51 25.36 -6.59
C ARG A 92 5.69 26.74 -5.99
N GLU A 93 4.78 27.19 -5.12
CA GLU A 93 4.82 28.56 -4.58
C GLU A 93 6.04 28.75 -3.66
N LEU A 94 6.40 27.78 -2.85
CA LEU A 94 7.61 27.80 -2.02
C LEU A 94 8.88 27.87 -2.88
N CYS A 95 8.98 27.04 -3.92
CA CYS A 95 10.10 27.08 -4.85
C CYS A 95 10.19 28.42 -5.58
N ARG A 96 9.06 28.93 -6.09
CA ARG A 96 9.01 30.20 -6.82
C ARG A 96 9.43 31.40 -5.95
N SER A 97 8.88 31.48 -4.75
CA SER A 97 9.18 32.57 -3.80
C SER A 97 10.63 32.48 -3.31
N GLY A 98 11.08 31.26 -2.94
CA GLY A 98 12.47 31.07 -2.48
C GLY A 98 13.50 31.36 -3.56
N LEU A 99 13.25 30.99 -4.83
CA LEU A 99 14.12 31.33 -5.94
C LEU A 99 14.19 32.85 -6.17
N LYS A 100 13.06 33.55 -6.04
CA LYS A 100 13.03 34.99 -6.14
C LYS A 100 13.87 35.65 -5.04
N ASP A 101 13.76 35.20 -3.80
CA ASP A 101 14.53 35.72 -2.67
C ASP A 101 16.04 35.47 -2.86
N ILE A 102 16.42 34.31 -3.40
CA ILE A 102 17.83 33.99 -3.74
C ILE A 102 18.33 34.90 -4.87
N GLN A 103 17.55 35.13 -5.92
CA GLN A 103 17.98 35.88 -7.10
C GLN A 103 17.93 37.39 -6.88
N ASP A 104 16.86 37.91 -6.28
CA ASP A 104 16.63 39.36 -6.16
C ASP A 104 17.24 39.93 -4.87
N ALA A 105 17.14 39.21 -3.75
CA ALA A 105 17.64 39.64 -2.44
C ALA A 105 19.03 39.08 -2.11
N GLY A 106 19.58 38.17 -2.92
CA GLY A 106 20.86 37.55 -2.68
C GLY A 106 20.89 36.65 -1.43
N MET A 107 19.73 36.10 -1.04
CA MET A 107 19.62 35.23 0.13
C MET A 107 20.39 33.94 -0.07
N ASP A 108 21.11 33.50 0.96
CA ASP A 108 21.83 32.22 0.93
C ASP A 108 20.81 31.07 0.98
N PRO A 109 20.84 30.12 -0.01
CA PRO A 109 19.91 28.99 -0.07
C PRO A 109 19.94 28.10 1.17
N VAL A 110 21.10 27.97 1.85
CA VAL A 110 21.24 27.14 3.06
C VAL A 110 20.55 27.79 4.23
N ILE A 111 20.67 29.13 4.37
CA ILE A 111 19.97 29.88 5.39
C ILE A 111 18.48 29.85 5.15
N LEU A 112 18.04 30.08 3.91
CA LEU A 112 16.62 30.01 3.53
C LEU A 112 16.00 28.66 3.90
N LYS A 113 16.69 27.56 3.56
CA LYS A 113 16.22 26.21 3.90
C LYS A 113 16.07 26.04 5.43
N LYS A 114 17.06 26.48 6.21
CA LYS A 114 17.04 26.34 7.66
C LYS A 114 15.89 27.12 8.30
N GLU A 115 15.59 28.30 7.77
CA GLU A 115 14.46 29.11 8.24
C GLU A 115 13.14 28.50 7.86
N LEU A 116 12.99 27.95 6.64
CA LEU A 116 11.81 27.21 6.24
C LEU A 116 11.58 25.97 7.13
N ASP A 117 12.65 25.21 7.44
CA ASP A 117 12.53 24.05 8.34
C ASP A 117 12.06 24.45 9.75
N THR A 118 12.41 25.64 10.21
CA THR A 118 11.95 26.18 11.51
C THR A 118 10.48 26.58 11.43
N ILE A 119 10.08 27.31 10.40
CA ILE A 119 8.69 27.75 10.20
C ILE A 119 7.76 26.55 10.05
N VAL A 120 8.19 25.49 9.33
CA VAL A 120 7.41 24.25 9.19
C VAL A 120 7.14 23.60 10.54
N LYS A 121 8.13 23.58 11.46
CA LYS A 121 7.92 23.06 12.83
C LYS A 121 6.87 23.88 13.59
N ASP A 122 6.98 25.22 13.55
CA ASP A 122 6.03 26.10 14.21
C ASP A 122 4.60 25.91 13.65
N ILE A 123 4.49 25.68 12.31
CA ILE A 123 3.19 25.40 11.69
C ILE A 123 2.62 24.07 12.17
N ILE A 124 3.46 23.01 12.24
CA ILE A 124 3.04 21.68 12.72
C ILE A 124 2.55 21.79 14.17
N GLU A 125 3.31 22.43 15.07
CA GLU A 125 2.91 22.63 16.46
C GLU A 125 1.58 23.40 16.57
N HIS A 126 1.37 24.38 15.70
CA HIS A 126 0.11 25.12 15.68
C HIS A 126 -1.05 24.28 15.17
N LEU A 127 -0.84 23.47 14.13
CA LEU A 127 -1.85 22.53 13.59
C LEU A 127 -2.24 21.50 14.65
N ASP A 128 -1.28 20.93 15.37
CA ASP A 128 -1.53 20.00 16.46
C ASP A 128 -2.36 20.65 17.57
N ALA A 129 -2.07 21.91 17.90
CA ALA A 129 -2.80 22.66 18.95
C ALA A 129 -4.26 22.98 18.58
N ILE A 130 -4.58 23.13 17.29
CA ILE A 130 -5.95 23.40 16.82
C ILE A 130 -6.69 22.15 16.35
N SER A 131 -6.00 21.03 16.17
CA SER A 131 -6.61 19.77 15.78
C SER A 131 -7.59 19.29 16.85
N LYS A 132 -8.65 18.60 16.41
CA LYS A 132 -9.64 18.00 17.30
C LYS A 132 -9.60 16.50 17.10
N PRO A 133 -9.38 15.72 18.17
CA PRO A 133 -9.41 14.27 18.06
C PRO A 133 -10.81 13.79 17.64
N ILE A 134 -10.85 12.74 16.84
CA ILE A 134 -12.11 12.09 16.48
C ILE A 134 -12.68 11.43 17.73
N SER A 135 -13.91 11.77 18.07
CA SER A 135 -14.57 11.37 19.31
C SER A 135 -15.73 10.41 19.12
N GLY A 136 -16.00 9.96 17.89
CA GLY A 136 -17.07 8.98 17.61
C GLY A 136 -17.43 8.85 16.15
N ARG A 137 -18.42 7.97 15.88
CA ARG A 137 -18.89 7.64 14.53
C ARG A 137 -19.28 8.87 13.69
N GLY A 138 -19.92 9.87 14.28
CA GLY A 138 -20.32 11.09 13.54
C GLY A 138 -19.14 11.89 13.00
N ASP A 139 -18.03 11.93 13.74
CA ASP A 139 -16.81 12.59 13.26
C ASP A 139 -16.17 11.79 12.12
N LEU A 140 -16.15 10.45 12.22
CA LEU A 140 -15.70 9.55 11.15
C LEU A 140 -16.51 9.73 9.87
N GLU A 141 -17.85 9.75 10.00
CA GLU A 141 -18.76 9.98 8.88
C GLU A 141 -18.51 11.33 8.20
N ASN A 142 -18.30 12.40 8.99
CA ASN A 142 -18.00 13.71 8.45
C ASN A 142 -16.67 13.75 7.69
N VAL A 143 -15.61 13.15 8.24
CA VAL A 143 -14.29 13.08 7.58
C VAL A 143 -14.39 12.27 6.29
N ALA A 144 -14.98 11.09 6.36
CA ALA A 144 -15.16 10.22 5.20
C ALA A 144 -16.03 10.87 4.10
N THR A 145 -17.11 11.56 4.49
CA THR A 145 -17.98 12.26 3.54
C THR A 145 -17.23 13.37 2.81
N ILE A 146 -16.43 14.17 3.54
CA ILE A 146 -15.63 15.25 2.92
C ILE A 146 -14.58 14.65 1.98
N ALA A 147 -13.86 13.63 2.42
CA ALA A 147 -12.84 12.96 1.62
C ALA A 147 -13.43 12.26 0.38
N ALA A 148 -14.68 11.81 0.47
CA ALA A 148 -15.46 11.25 -0.65
C ALA A 148 -16.12 12.31 -1.55
N ASN A 149 -15.64 13.55 -1.57
CA ASN A 149 -16.23 14.68 -2.34
C ASN A 149 -17.69 15.00 -1.98
N ASN A 150 -18.02 14.97 -0.68
CA ASN A 150 -19.36 15.17 -0.12
C ASN A 150 -20.39 14.08 -0.52
N ASP A 151 -19.94 12.88 -0.80
CA ASP A 151 -20.78 11.70 -0.98
C ASP A 151 -21.13 11.12 0.40
N ALA A 152 -22.33 11.46 0.91
CA ALA A 152 -22.76 11.04 2.25
C ALA A 152 -23.03 9.53 2.35
N GLU A 153 -23.44 8.87 1.24
CA GLU A 153 -23.67 7.42 1.21
C GLU A 153 -22.33 6.68 1.37
N LEU A 154 -21.33 7.13 0.65
CA LEU A 154 -19.97 6.59 0.72
C LEU A 154 -19.33 6.90 2.08
N GLY A 155 -19.55 8.11 2.63
CA GLY A 155 -19.07 8.50 3.95
C GLY A 155 -19.64 7.62 5.07
N LEU A 156 -20.93 7.32 5.02
CA LEU A 156 -21.58 6.42 5.96
C LEU A 156 -21.00 5.00 5.87
N LEU A 157 -20.86 4.47 4.65
CA LEU A 157 -20.29 3.15 4.41
C LEU A 157 -18.89 3.02 5.00
N ILE A 158 -18.04 4.03 4.80
CA ILE A 158 -16.67 4.04 5.34
C ILE A 158 -16.67 4.09 6.86
N ALA A 159 -17.55 4.90 7.46
CA ALA A 159 -17.69 4.98 8.91
C ALA A 159 -18.10 3.61 9.51
N ASP A 160 -19.05 2.91 8.88
CA ASP A 160 -19.48 1.56 9.28
C ASP A 160 -18.31 0.56 9.19
N ILE A 161 -17.55 0.60 8.09
CA ILE A 161 -16.39 -0.28 7.92
C ILE A 161 -15.34 -0.05 9.01
N VAL A 162 -14.97 1.22 9.25
CA VAL A 162 -13.94 1.55 10.26
C VAL A 162 -14.42 1.20 11.68
N GLU A 163 -15.72 1.32 11.96
CA GLU A 163 -16.29 0.89 13.23
C GLU A 163 -16.23 -0.63 13.42
N ASP A 164 -16.52 -1.39 12.37
CA ASP A 164 -16.54 -2.86 12.40
C ASP A 164 -15.13 -3.49 12.54
N ILE A 165 -14.13 -2.95 11.83
CA ILE A 165 -12.78 -3.52 11.81
C ILE A 165 -11.80 -2.82 12.77
N GLY A 166 -12.20 -1.68 13.34
CA GLY A 166 -11.34 -0.86 14.19
C GLY A 166 -10.28 -0.06 13.40
N LYS A 167 -9.49 0.73 14.14
CA LYS A 167 -8.48 1.63 13.55
C LYS A 167 -7.34 0.91 12.82
N ASP A 168 -6.98 -0.29 13.27
CA ASP A 168 -5.88 -1.11 12.73
C ASP A 168 -6.37 -2.11 11.67
N GLY A 169 -7.67 -2.12 11.37
CA GLY A 169 -8.28 -3.02 10.41
C GLY A 169 -7.85 -2.74 8.97
N ILE A 170 -7.83 -3.79 8.16
CA ILE A 170 -7.41 -3.74 6.76
C ILE A 170 -8.64 -3.57 5.87
N ILE A 171 -8.54 -2.70 4.87
CA ILE A 171 -9.62 -2.50 3.91
C ILE A 171 -9.09 -2.84 2.51
N SER A 172 -9.78 -3.77 1.86
CA SER A 172 -9.47 -4.22 0.50
C SER A 172 -10.59 -3.83 -0.44
N VAL A 173 -10.31 -3.01 -1.43
CA VAL A 173 -11.29 -2.56 -2.42
C VAL A 173 -11.25 -3.44 -3.67
N GLU A 174 -12.41 -3.93 -4.10
CA GLU A 174 -12.56 -4.85 -5.22
C GLU A 174 -13.66 -4.41 -6.19
N ASP A 175 -13.60 -4.96 -7.40
CA ASP A 175 -14.65 -4.73 -8.39
C ASP A 175 -15.88 -5.58 -8.04
N GLY A 176 -17.02 -4.93 -7.79
CA GLY A 176 -18.29 -5.59 -7.60
C GLY A 176 -18.92 -6.04 -8.92
N GLN A 177 -19.84 -7.01 -8.84
CA GLN A 177 -20.61 -7.48 -10.00
C GLN A 177 -21.97 -6.80 -10.12
N ASN A 178 -22.35 -6.03 -9.10
CA ASN A 178 -23.63 -5.34 -9.00
C ASN A 178 -23.46 -3.82 -9.10
N THR A 179 -24.55 -3.08 -9.19
CA THR A 179 -24.56 -1.61 -9.20
C THR A 179 -24.42 -1.01 -7.80
N GLU A 180 -24.66 -1.78 -6.75
CA GLU A 180 -24.56 -1.36 -5.36
C GLU A 180 -23.19 -1.70 -4.78
N THR A 181 -22.62 -0.76 -4.01
CA THR A 181 -21.38 -1.00 -3.24
C THR A 181 -21.74 -1.69 -1.93
N THR A 182 -21.06 -2.80 -1.64
CA THR A 182 -21.25 -3.60 -0.43
C THR A 182 -19.91 -3.93 0.19
N TYR A 183 -19.87 -4.23 1.49
CA TYR A 183 -18.69 -4.74 2.14
C TYR A 183 -18.98 -6.00 2.96
N LYS A 184 -17.93 -6.77 3.19
CA LYS A 184 -17.95 -7.95 4.06
C LYS A 184 -16.67 -7.96 4.88
N VAL A 185 -16.80 -8.13 6.18
CA VAL A 185 -15.64 -8.37 7.04
C VAL A 185 -15.31 -9.85 7.00
N THR A 186 -14.02 -10.16 6.86
CA THR A 186 -13.48 -11.52 6.76
C THR A 186 -12.13 -11.60 7.43
N ASP A 187 -11.68 -12.80 7.76
CA ASP A 187 -10.36 -13.00 8.34
C ASP A 187 -9.25 -12.74 7.33
N GLY A 188 -8.21 -12.08 7.79
CA GLY A 188 -7.08 -11.72 6.96
C GLY A 188 -6.00 -10.97 7.72
N MET A 189 -4.84 -10.82 7.08
CA MET A 189 -3.68 -10.17 7.67
C MET A 189 -2.92 -9.36 6.64
N GLU A 190 -2.38 -8.22 7.06
CA GLU A 190 -1.41 -7.45 6.28
C GLU A 190 0.00 -7.64 6.83
N LEU A 191 0.94 -7.86 5.91
CA LEU A 191 2.35 -7.97 6.18
C LEU A 191 3.08 -6.80 5.52
N ASP A 192 3.97 -6.13 6.26
CA ASP A 192 4.78 -5.01 5.78
C ASP A 192 5.95 -5.51 4.90
N ARG A 193 5.64 -6.38 3.94
CA ARG A 193 6.58 -6.98 2.97
C ARG A 193 5.89 -7.16 1.64
N GLY A 194 6.51 -6.64 0.59
CA GLY A 194 6.03 -6.80 -0.79
C GLY A 194 6.78 -7.90 -1.55
N TYR A 195 6.49 -8.01 -2.84
CA TYR A 195 7.10 -9.00 -3.71
C TYR A 195 8.63 -8.83 -3.79
N ILE A 196 9.34 -9.96 -3.87
CA ILE A 196 10.81 -9.96 -3.98
C ILE A 196 11.27 -9.35 -5.31
N TRP A 197 10.48 -9.51 -6.36
CA TRP A 197 10.85 -9.03 -7.69
C TRP A 197 9.63 -8.51 -8.47
N HIS A 198 9.80 -7.37 -9.14
CA HIS A 198 8.75 -6.71 -9.91
C HIS A 198 8.16 -7.57 -11.05
N GLY A 199 8.91 -8.52 -11.61
CA GLY A 199 8.39 -9.42 -12.62
C GLY A 199 7.32 -10.42 -12.14
N MET A 200 7.05 -10.48 -10.84
CA MET A 200 5.93 -11.24 -10.27
C MET A 200 4.58 -10.51 -10.41
N VAL A 201 4.60 -9.24 -10.80
CA VAL A 201 3.40 -8.41 -11.00
C VAL A 201 2.57 -8.96 -12.15
N ASN A 202 1.33 -9.34 -11.88
CA ASN A 202 0.36 -9.81 -12.89
C ASN A 202 -0.73 -8.79 -13.21
N LYS A 203 -0.78 -7.67 -12.46
CA LYS A 203 -1.63 -6.50 -12.68
C LYS A 203 -0.76 -5.26 -12.87
N PRO A 204 -0.16 -5.07 -14.06
CA PRO A 204 0.78 -3.97 -14.30
C PRO A 204 0.17 -2.57 -14.09
N GLU A 205 -1.12 -2.43 -14.35
CA GLU A 205 -1.87 -1.18 -14.16
C GLU A 205 -1.95 -0.74 -12.69
N LYS A 206 -1.87 -1.71 -11.76
CA LYS A 206 -1.88 -1.49 -10.31
C LYS A 206 -0.51 -1.65 -9.68
N GLY A 207 0.48 -2.15 -10.41
CA GLY A 207 1.82 -2.45 -9.90
C GLY A 207 1.85 -3.60 -8.88
N MET A 208 0.86 -4.51 -8.88
CA MET A 208 0.70 -5.56 -7.87
C MET A 208 0.54 -6.96 -8.46
N CYS A 209 0.80 -7.96 -7.63
CA CYS A 209 0.47 -9.36 -7.87
C CYS A 209 -0.82 -9.70 -7.11
N GLU A 210 -1.85 -10.16 -7.81
CA GLU A 210 -3.14 -10.52 -7.23
C GLU A 210 -3.52 -11.92 -7.71
N TYR A 211 -3.79 -12.83 -6.75
CA TYR A 211 -4.25 -14.18 -7.03
C TYR A 211 -5.42 -14.54 -6.11
N ASP A 212 -6.38 -15.27 -6.66
CA ASP A 212 -7.46 -15.90 -5.94
C ASP A 212 -7.14 -17.39 -5.73
N ASP A 213 -7.72 -18.00 -4.69
CA ASP A 213 -7.63 -19.45 -4.39
C ASP A 213 -6.18 -19.96 -4.43
N THR A 214 -5.35 -19.40 -3.55
CA THR A 214 -3.89 -19.50 -3.59
C THR A 214 -3.37 -20.47 -2.54
N LEU A 215 -2.46 -21.36 -2.92
CA LEU A 215 -1.67 -22.16 -1.97
C LEU A 215 -0.55 -21.31 -1.36
N VAL A 216 -0.25 -21.55 -0.09
CA VAL A 216 0.75 -20.78 0.66
C VAL A 216 1.82 -21.72 1.22
N LEU A 217 3.09 -21.44 0.89
CA LEU A 217 4.25 -22.10 1.47
C LEU A 217 4.89 -21.17 2.50
N LEU A 218 5.02 -21.65 3.74
CA LEU A 218 5.62 -20.91 4.86
C LEU A 218 6.95 -21.55 5.28
N THR A 219 8.05 -20.77 5.25
CA THR A 219 9.35 -21.27 5.69
C THR A 219 10.26 -20.15 6.20
N ASN A 220 11.08 -20.44 7.22
CA ASN A 220 12.18 -19.57 7.66
C ASN A 220 13.49 -19.84 6.92
N GLN A 221 13.45 -20.64 5.84
CA GLN A 221 14.63 -20.96 5.04
C GLN A 221 14.89 -19.93 3.95
N THR A 222 16.17 -19.72 3.62
CA THR A 222 16.57 -19.09 2.37
C THR A 222 16.57 -20.15 1.27
N ILE A 223 15.74 -19.97 0.25
CA ILE A 223 15.61 -20.91 -0.86
C ILE A 223 16.63 -20.54 -1.94
N VAL A 224 17.67 -21.36 -2.08
CA VAL A 224 18.79 -21.13 -3.04
C VAL A 224 18.70 -22.03 -4.25
N ASN A 225 18.21 -23.26 -4.06
CA ASN A 225 18.09 -24.24 -5.14
C ASN A 225 16.64 -24.31 -5.61
N PHE A 226 16.45 -24.29 -6.93
CA PHE A 226 15.10 -24.39 -7.52
C PHE A 226 14.47 -25.76 -7.28
N GLU A 227 15.29 -26.79 -7.17
CA GLU A 227 14.89 -28.17 -6.90
C GLU A 227 14.06 -28.30 -5.62
N ASP A 228 14.34 -27.46 -4.62
CA ASP A 228 13.64 -27.43 -3.33
C ASP A 228 12.19 -26.94 -3.48
N LEU A 229 11.91 -26.10 -4.48
CA LEU A 229 10.56 -25.59 -4.79
C LEU A 229 9.75 -26.50 -5.71
N ILE A 230 10.40 -27.43 -6.43
CA ILE A 230 9.72 -28.27 -7.42
C ILE A 230 8.53 -29.03 -6.82
N PRO A 231 8.61 -29.66 -5.62
CA PRO A 231 7.46 -30.35 -5.04
C PRO A 231 6.26 -29.43 -4.82
N ALA A 232 6.46 -28.23 -4.25
CA ALA A 232 5.42 -27.25 -4.05
C ALA A 232 4.79 -26.77 -5.37
N LEU A 233 5.63 -26.51 -6.39
CA LEU A 233 5.17 -26.12 -7.72
C LEU A 233 4.35 -27.22 -8.41
N LYS A 234 4.75 -28.49 -8.28
CA LYS A 234 3.98 -29.63 -8.80
C LYS A 234 2.63 -29.79 -8.10
N ILE A 235 2.55 -29.53 -6.80
CA ILE A 235 1.29 -29.53 -6.06
C ILE A 235 0.40 -28.41 -6.60
N ALA A 236 0.93 -27.19 -6.72
CA ALA A 236 0.21 -26.04 -7.24
C ALA A 236 -0.30 -26.26 -8.68
N GLU A 237 0.52 -26.86 -9.54
CA GLU A 237 0.14 -27.24 -10.90
C GLU A 237 -0.99 -28.29 -10.91
N ARG A 238 -0.89 -29.33 -10.09
CA ARG A 238 -1.91 -30.40 -9.98
C ARG A 238 -3.24 -29.85 -9.51
N GLU A 239 -3.22 -28.97 -8.52
CA GLU A 239 -4.42 -28.32 -7.96
C GLU A 239 -4.91 -27.14 -8.82
N GLN A 240 -4.19 -26.77 -9.89
CA GLN A 240 -4.49 -25.62 -10.77
C GLN A 240 -4.52 -24.27 -10.02
N LYS A 241 -3.83 -24.17 -8.88
CA LYS A 241 -3.80 -23.00 -8.01
C LYS A 241 -2.48 -22.23 -8.13
N PRO A 242 -2.48 -20.91 -7.96
CA PRO A 242 -1.25 -20.14 -7.80
C PRO A 242 -0.56 -20.46 -6.46
N LEU A 243 0.72 -20.10 -6.34
CA LEU A 243 1.54 -20.33 -5.17
C LEU A 243 2.05 -19.01 -4.61
N LEU A 244 1.78 -18.73 -3.34
CA LEU A 244 2.47 -17.72 -2.55
C LEU A 244 3.58 -18.40 -1.74
N VAL A 245 4.81 -17.90 -1.87
CA VAL A 245 5.95 -18.36 -1.06
C VAL A 245 6.33 -17.25 -0.08
N ILE A 246 6.26 -17.56 1.21
CA ILE A 246 6.73 -16.70 2.29
C ILE A 246 7.97 -17.35 2.87
N SER A 247 9.14 -16.83 2.56
CA SER A 247 10.43 -17.40 2.92
C SER A 247 11.37 -16.35 3.49
N LYS A 248 12.41 -16.77 4.18
CA LYS A 248 13.45 -15.85 4.64
C LYS A 248 14.04 -15.06 3.47
N ASP A 249 14.39 -15.73 2.38
CA ASP A 249 14.73 -15.11 1.09
C ASP A 249 14.63 -16.13 -0.05
N LEU A 250 14.63 -15.63 -1.29
CA LEU A 250 14.68 -16.41 -2.52
C LEU A 250 15.87 -15.93 -3.34
N GLU A 251 16.92 -16.72 -3.43
CA GLU A 251 18.20 -16.31 -3.98
C GLU A 251 18.76 -17.28 -5.03
N GLY A 252 19.85 -16.88 -5.65
CA GLY A 252 20.70 -17.72 -6.47
C GLY A 252 19.99 -18.39 -7.65
N LYS A 253 20.12 -19.73 -7.77
CA LYS A 253 19.51 -20.50 -8.84
C LYS A 253 17.99 -20.57 -8.73
N ALA A 254 17.45 -20.60 -7.52
CA ALA A 254 16.01 -20.62 -7.30
C ALA A 254 15.37 -19.33 -7.85
N HIS A 255 15.91 -18.17 -7.50
CA HIS A 255 15.43 -16.88 -8.01
C HIS A 255 15.46 -16.82 -9.54
N ASN A 256 16.60 -17.16 -10.18
CA ASN A 256 16.75 -17.08 -11.63
C ASN A 256 15.80 -18.04 -12.38
N ASN A 257 15.61 -19.25 -11.88
CA ASN A 257 14.71 -20.22 -12.48
C ASN A 257 13.24 -19.85 -12.29
N VAL A 258 12.84 -19.35 -11.12
CA VAL A 258 11.49 -18.80 -10.90
C VAL A 258 11.22 -17.67 -11.89
N LEU A 259 12.16 -16.73 -12.05
CA LEU A 259 12.10 -15.65 -13.03
C LEU A 259 11.87 -16.16 -14.45
N ALA A 260 12.70 -17.12 -14.92
CA ALA A 260 12.60 -17.66 -16.25
C ALA A 260 11.24 -18.33 -16.50
N ASN A 261 10.71 -19.05 -15.51
CA ASN A 261 9.41 -19.70 -15.59
C ASN A 261 8.22 -18.72 -15.56
N ILE A 262 8.30 -17.63 -14.79
CA ILE A 262 7.30 -16.56 -14.82
C ILE A 262 7.26 -15.90 -16.20
N ILE A 263 8.42 -15.55 -16.76
CA ILE A 263 8.51 -14.94 -18.10
C ILE A 263 7.96 -15.89 -19.17
N ALA A 264 8.19 -17.19 -19.02
CA ALA A 264 7.66 -18.23 -19.91
C ALA A 264 6.16 -18.53 -19.65
N ASN A 265 5.52 -17.91 -18.67
CA ASN A 265 4.15 -18.19 -18.22
C ASN A 265 3.88 -19.67 -17.88
N THR A 266 4.89 -20.39 -17.38
CA THR A 266 4.77 -21.81 -17.01
C THR A 266 4.33 -22.00 -15.56
N ILE A 267 4.56 -21.03 -14.68
CA ILE A 267 4.15 -21.06 -13.28
C ILE A 267 3.43 -19.78 -12.87
N ARG A 268 2.50 -19.91 -11.94
CA ARG A 268 1.83 -18.80 -11.27
C ARG A 268 2.32 -18.73 -9.83
N ILE A 269 3.27 -17.85 -9.54
CA ILE A 269 3.93 -17.75 -8.26
C ILE A 269 4.14 -16.28 -7.88
N CYS A 270 3.97 -15.98 -6.60
CA CYS A 270 4.48 -14.78 -5.96
C CYS A 270 5.35 -15.18 -4.78
N ALA A 271 6.45 -14.48 -4.54
CA ALA A 271 7.33 -14.71 -3.41
C ALA A 271 7.57 -13.41 -2.65
N ILE A 272 7.46 -13.48 -1.33
CA ILE A 272 7.74 -12.38 -0.40
C ILE A 272 8.75 -12.83 0.64
N ARG A 273 9.46 -11.86 1.23
CA ARG A 273 10.28 -12.13 2.39
C ARG A 273 9.42 -12.20 3.64
N ALA A 274 9.65 -13.20 4.47
CA ALA A 274 9.01 -13.30 5.78
C ALA A 274 9.36 -12.05 6.62
N PRO A 275 8.37 -11.43 7.30
CA PRO A 275 8.62 -10.31 8.19
C PRO A 275 9.54 -10.70 9.34
N GLU A 276 10.15 -9.70 9.98
CA GLU A 276 11.04 -9.86 11.12
C GLU A 276 12.30 -10.73 10.88
N TRP A 277 13.02 -11.09 11.94
CA TRP A 277 14.29 -11.81 11.89
C TRP A 277 14.41 -12.78 13.07
N GLY A 278 15.17 -13.87 12.89
CA GLY A 278 15.44 -14.85 13.94
C GLY A 278 14.17 -15.51 14.49
N ASP A 279 14.05 -15.62 15.80
CA ASP A 279 12.92 -16.25 16.47
C ASP A 279 11.59 -15.50 16.20
N ASP A 280 11.64 -14.19 16.12
CA ASP A 280 10.48 -13.36 15.81
C ASP A 280 9.91 -13.66 14.41
N GLN A 281 10.76 -14.00 13.45
CA GLN A 281 10.31 -14.41 12.11
C GLN A 281 9.51 -15.71 12.14
N VAL A 282 9.97 -16.69 12.93
CA VAL A 282 9.25 -17.96 13.12
C VAL A 282 7.90 -17.71 13.78
N GLU A 283 7.87 -16.83 14.76
CA GLU A 283 6.66 -16.46 15.46
C GLU A 283 5.61 -15.78 14.54
N ILE A 284 6.04 -14.87 13.66
CA ILE A 284 5.15 -14.26 12.65
C ILE A 284 4.69 -15.30 11.61
N LEU A 285 5.57 -16.21 11.19
CA LEU A 285 5.18 -17.31 10.31
C LEU A 285 4.11 -18.21 10.95
N ASN A 286 4.18 -18.45 12.27
CA ASN A 286 3.15 -19.18 13.01
C ASN A 286 1.83 -18.40 13.09
N ASP A 287 1.88 -17.05 13.21
CA ASP A 287 0.68 -16.21 13.14
C ASP A 287 0.01 -16.32 11.76
N ILE A 288 0.79 -16.26 10.68
CA ILE A 288 0.28 -16.47 9.33
C ILE A 288 -0.27 -17.88 9.16
N CYS A 289 0.42 -18.89 9.71
CA CYS A 289 -0.01 -20.28 9.68
C CYS A 289 -1.37 -20.48 10.37
N SER A 290 -1.65 -19.79 11.47
CA SER A 290 -2.97 -19.86 12.13
C SER A 290 -4.09 -19.32 11.26
N LEU A 291 -3.81 -18.37 10.34
CA LEU A 291 -4.77 -17.81 9.40
C LEU A 291 -4.97 -18.70 8.16
N VAL A 292 -3.88 -19.19 7.57
CA VAL A 292 -3.94 -19.89 6.27
C VAL A 292 -3.93 -21.42 6.40
N GLY A 293 -3.66 -21.94 7.59
CA GLY A 293 -3.44 -23.37 7.82
C GLY A 293 -2.08 -23.85 7.33
N GLY A 294 -1.94 -25.16 7.22
CA GLY A 294 -0.71 -25.82 6.76
C GLY A 294 0.36 -25.92 7.86
N LYS A 295 1.64 -25.83 7.44
CA LYS A 295 2.80 -25.99 8.32
C LYS A 295 3.88 -24.94 8.04
N VAL A 296 4.54 -24.45 9.07
CA VAL A 296 5.76 -23.65 8.95
C VAL A 296 6.97 -24.59 8.88
N PHE A 297 7.69 -24.57 7.76
CA PHE A 297 8.94 -25.31 7.60
C PHE A 297 10.08 -24.55 8.27
N ASN A 298 10.58 -25.12 9.38
CA ASN A 298 11.61 -24.48 10.20
C ASN A 298 12.93 -25.24 10.11
N THR A 299 14.02 -24.52 9.76
CA THR A 299 15.38 -25.06 9.70
C THR A 299 15.90 -25.58 11.03
N GLU A 300 15.46 -25.03 12.15
CA GLU A 300 15.94 -25.42 13.48
C GLU A 300 15.52 -26.84 13.87
N VAL A 301 14.38 -27.28 13.34
CA VAL A 301 13.89 -28.66 13.53
C VAL A 301 14.21 -29.59 12.34
N ASN A 302 15.10 -29.13 11.43
CA ASN A 302 15.50 -29.86 10.22
C ASN A 302 14.34 -30.21 9.28
N ASP A 303 13.32 -29.37 9.20
CA ASP A 303 12.26 -29.50 8.21
C ASP A 303 12.82 -29.29 6.79
N ASP A 304 12.38 -30.12 5.88
CA ASP A 304 12.84 -30.15 4.48
C ASP A 304 11.69 -29.83 3.52
N ILE A 305 11.71 -28.65 2.92
CA ILE A 305 10.66 -28.19 2.00
C ILE A 305 10.54 -29.08 0.74
N SER A 306 11.60 -29.85 0.42
CA SER A 306 11.56 -30.79 -0.70
C SER A 306 10.61 -31.99 -0.49
N LYS A 307 10.14 -32.19 0.75
CA LYS A 307 9.22 -33.26 1.15
C LYS A 307 7.79 -32.77 1.37
N ILE A 308 7.50 -31.53 1.03
CA ILE A 308 6.19 -30.92 1.24
C ILE A 308 5.06 -31.73 0.60
N THR A 309 3.95 -31.84 1.31
CA THR A 309 2.69 -32.43 0.84
C THR A 309 1.61 -31.38 0.70
N LEU A 310 0.46 -31.73 0.12
CA LEU A 310 -0.67 -30.78 0.03
C LEU A 310 -1.20 -30.38 1.42
N GLU A 311 -1.16 -31.27 2.39
CA GLU A 311 -1.61 -31.03 3.77
C GLU A 311 -0.72 -30.04 4.53
N ASP A 312 0.56 -29.94 4.11
CA ASP A 312 1.51 -28.99 4.71
C ASP A 312 1.36 -27.58 4.12
N MET A 313 0.62 -27.43 3.01
CA MET A 313 0.41 -26.12 2.38
C MET A 313 -0.77 -25.39 3.00
N GLY A 314 -0.55 -24.11 3.30
CA GLY A 314 -1.64 -23.21 3.66
C GLY A 314 -2.51 -22.86 2.45
N HIS A 315 -3.66 -22.27 2.72
CA HIS A 315 -4.61 -21.81 1.71
C HIS A 315 -5.06 -20.38 2.03
N ALA A 316 -5.12 -19.53 1.01
CA ALA A 316 -5.69 -18.19 1.09
C ALA A 316 -6.77 -18.05 0.00
N THR A 317 -7.94 -17.50 0.37
CA THR A 317 -8.99 -17.20 -0.59
C THR A 317 -8.52 -16.15 -1.60
N LYS A 318 -7.72 -15.18 -1.12
CA LYS A 318 -7.14 -14.14 -1.97
C LYS A 318 -5.85 -13.61 -1.39
N ILE A 319 -4.93 -13.24 -2.29
CA ILE A 319 -3.72 -12.49 -1.95
C ILE A 319 -3.59 -11.26 -2.83
N LYS A 320 -3.12 -10.17 -2.23
CA LYS A 320 -2.70 -8.94 -2.92
C LYS A 320 -1.30 -8.59 -2.43
N VAL A 321 -0.35 -8.53 -3.35
CA VAL A 321 1.06 -8.24 -3.03
C VAL A 321 1.49 -7.06 -3.87
N ASP A 322 1.83 -5.96 -3.23
CA ASP A 322 2.43 -4.80 -3.88
C ASP A 322 3.95 -4.72 -3.63
N ARG A 323 4.55 -3.57 -3.83
CA ARG A 323 5.99 -3.36 -3.63
C ARG A 323 6.40 -3.40 -2.16
N THR A 324 5.51 -3.07 -1.24
CA THR A 324 5.80 -2.79 0.17
C THR A 324 4.99 -3.63 1.13
N SER A 325 3.82 -4.09 0.70
CA SER A 325 2.88 -4.82 1.55
C SER A 325 2.30 -6.07 0.88
N THR A 326 1.77 -6.97 1.72
CA THR A 326 1.05 -8.18 1.31
C THR A 326 -0.20 -8.32 2.16
N VAL A 327 -1.36 -8.33 1.52
CA VAL A 327 -2.64 -8.63 2.17
C VAL A 327 -3.03 -10.07 1.83
N ILE A 328 -3.28 -10.87 2.87
CA ILE A 328 -3.74 -12.24 2.80
C ILE A 328 -5.16 -12.29 3.36
N VAL A 329 -6.09 -12.79 2.57
CA VAL A 329 -7.50 -12.97 2.97
C VAL A 329 -7.83 -14.45 2.96
N ASN A 330 -8.45 -14.94 4.03
CA ASN A 330 -8.94 -16.32 4.10
C ASN A 330 -10.36 -16.36 4.67
N GLU A 331 -11.35 -16.43 3.79
CA GLU A 331 -12.78 -16.54 4.17
C GLU A 331 -13.13 -17.86 4.87
N ASN A 332 -12.23 -18.83 4.83
CA ASN A 332 -12.42 -20.16 5.41
C ASN A 332 -11.39 -20.42 6.53
N ALA A 333 -10.88 -19.38 7.16
CA ALA A 333 -9.97 -19.52 8.30
C ALA A 333 -10.67 -20.26 9.45
N ASP A 334 -9.90 -21.07 10.17
CA ASP A 334 -10.40 -21.75 11.37
C ASP A 334 -10.29 -20.82 12.58
N GLN A 335 -11.43 -20.26 12.98
CA GLN A 335 -11.50 -19.30 14.08
C GLN A 335 -10.98 -19.89 15.41
N GLU A 336 -11.17 -21.20 15.66
CA GLU A 336 -10.67 -21.83 16.88
C GLU A 336 -9.15 -21.78 16.92
N VAL A 337 -8.47 -22.01 15.78
CA VAL A 337 -7.00 -21.95 15.68
C VAL A 337 -6.49 -20.51 15.86
N ILE A 338 -7.18 -19.53 15.28
CA ILE A 338 -6.85 -18.11 15.47
C ILE A 338 -7.02 -17.72 16.94
N ASP A 339 -8.12 -18.08 17.58
CA ASP A 339 -8.40 -17.77 18.99
C ASP A 339 -7.39 -18.44 19.93
N GLU A 340 -6.98 -19.70 19.66
CA GLU A 340 -5.90 -20.36 20.37
C GLU A 340 -4.57 -19.60 20.24
N ARG A 341 -4.25 -19.13 19.03
CA ARG A 341 -3.03 -18.35 18.81
C ARG A 341 -3.06 -17.01 19.56
N VAL A 342 -4.19 -16.31 19.54
CA VAL A 342 -4.40 -15.08 20.31
C VAL A 342 -4.27 -15.32 21.81
N ALA A 343 -4.80 -16.43 22.32
CA ALA A 343 -4.65 -16.81 23.74
C ALA A 343 -3.18 -17.05 24.12
N ILE A 344 -2.40 -17.71 23.24
CA ILE A 344 -0.95 -17.90 23.45
C ILE A 344 -0.24 -16.55 23.52
N LEU A 345 -0.48 -15.66 22.55
CA LEU A 345 0.11 -14.32 22.52
C LEU A 345 -0.27 -13.50 23.76
N THR A 346 -1.55 -13.54 24.15
CA THR A 346 -2.03 -12.85 25.35
C THR A 346 -1.35 -13.37 26.62
N SER A 347 -1.08 -14.68 26.70
CA SER A 347 -0.38 -15.26 27.85
C SER A 347 1.09 -14.83 27.96
N GLN A 348 1.69 -14.41 26.84
CA GLN A 348 3.05 -13.87 26.78
C GLN A 348 3.11 -12.42 27.26
N MET A 349 2.00 -11.67 27.17
CA MET A 349 1.89 -10.33 27.74
C MET A 349 2.03 -10.40 29.27
N GLY A 350 2.82 -9.51 29.83
CA GLY A 350 3.10 -9.49 31.28
C GLY A 350 4.17 -10.48 31.75
N SER A 351 4.66 -11.39 30.90
CA SER A 351 5.78 -12.28 31.25
C SER A 351 7.14 -11.55 31.28
N GLN A 352 7.26 -10.47 30.53
CA GLN A 352 8.42 -9.59 30.47
C GLN A 352 7.97 -8.15 30.76
N LYS A 353 8.60 -7.50 31.76
CA LYS A 353 8.38 -6.07 32.06
C LYS A 353 9.10 -5.18 31.02
N ASN A 354 8.68 -5.22 29.78
CA ASN A 354 9.26 -4.41 28.70
C ASN A 354 8.12 -3.89 27.82
N ASP A 355 7.85 -2.61 27.91
CA ASP A 355 6.78 -1.92 27.18
C ASP A 355 6.86 -2.16 25.66
N TRP A 356 8.08 -2.21 25.10
CA TRP A 356 8.29 -2.50 23.66
C TRP A 356 7.86 -3.93 23.29
N PHE A 357 8.09 -4.90 24.16
CA PHE A 357 7.67 -6.28 23.92
C PHE A 357 6.14 -6.43 23.99
N GLU A 358 5.52 -5.76 24.97
CA GLU A 358 4.06 -5.74 25.09
C GLU A 358 3.40 -5.07 23.89
N GLU A 359 3.92 -3.95 23.40
CA GLU A 359 3.46 -3.28 22.18
C GLU A 359 3.56 -4.18 20.96
N LYS A 360 4.69 -4.91 20.81
CA LYS A 360 4.89 -5.86 19.72
C LYS A 360 3.85 -6.99 19.73
N ILE A 361 3.59 -7.58 20.91
CA ILE A 361 2.55 -8.62 21.06
C ILE A 361 1.17 -8.03 20.76
N HIS A 362 0.88 -6.82 21.25
CA HIS A 362 -0.39 -6.16 21.01
C HIS A 362 -0.63 -5.94 19.49
N ASN A 363 0.38 -5.48 18.76
CA ASN A 363 0.33 -5.30 17.31
C ASN A 363 0.08 -6.62 16.57
N ARG A 364 0.68 -7.72 17.01
CA ARG A 364 0.45 -9.06 16.43
C ARG A 364 -0.98 -9.54 16.67
N ILE A 365 -1.51 -9.36 17.88
CA ILE A 365 -2.90 -9.68 18.19
C ILE A 365 -3.84 -8.82 17.33
N GLY A 366 -3.58 -7.51 17.23
CA GLY A 366 -4.34 -6.61 16.37
C GLY A 366 -4.38 -7.07 14.90
N LYS A 367 -3.24 -7.52 14.35
CA LYS A 367 -3.16 -8.06 12.97
C LYS A 367 -3.94 -9.38 12.79
N LEU A 368 -4.04 -10.21 13.83
CA LEU A 368 -4.81 -11.47 13.80
C LEU A 368 -6.32 -11.26 13.98
N THR A 369 -6.72 -10.30 14.82
CA THR A 369 -8.12 -10.09 15.21
C THR A 369 -8.81 -8.98 14.43
N GLY A 370 -8.05 -8.07 13.79
CA GLY A 370 -8.58 -6.90 13.10
C GLY A 370 -9.38 -7.22 11.84
N GLY A 371 -9.18 -8.39 11.25
CA GLY A 371 -9.87 -8.81 10.04
C GLY A 371 -9.56 -7.93 8.81
N VAL A 372 -10.17 -8.28 7.69
CA VAL A 372 -10.12 -7.53 6.44
C VAL A 372 -11.53 -7.19 5.98
N ALA A 373 -11.87 -5.92 5.85
CA ALA A 373 -13.09 -5.49 5.18
C ALA A 373 -12.89 -5.53 3.66
N VAL A 374 -13.54 -6.45 2.99
CA VAL A 374 -13.56 -6.53 1.52
C VAL A 374 -14.72 -5.70 0.99
N VAL A 375 -14.42 -4.54 0.39
CA VAL A 375 -15.42 -3.64 -0.19
C VAL A 375 -15.55 -3.94 -1.67
N LYS A 376 -16.74 -4.35 -2.11
CA LYS A 376 -17.08 -4.61 -3.51
C LYS A 376 -17.79 -3.39 -4.08
N VAL A 377 -17.09 -2.62 -4.91
CA VAL A 377 -17.61 -1.39 -5.49
C VAL A 377 -18.54 -1.71 -6.64
N GLY A 378 -19.78 -1.21 -6.56
CA GLY A 378 -20.78 -1.35 -7.60
C GLY A 378 -20.84 -0.13 -8.52
N ALA A 379 -21.05 -0.36 -9.82
CA ALA A 379 -21.28 0.70 -10.80
C ALA A 379 -21.99 0.15 -12.05
N ALA A 380 -22.62 1.05 -12.83
CA ALA A 380 -23.29 0.68 -14.08
C ALA A 380 -22.32 0.57 -15.28
N THR A 381 -21.15 1.21 -15.20
CA THR A 381 -20.14 1.24 -16.26
C THR A 381 -18.72 1.08 -15.69
N GLU A 382 -17.78 0.60 -16.51
CA GLU A 382 -16.35 0.50 -16.11
C GLU A 382 -15.72 1.85 -15.75
N VAL A 383 -16.14 2.93 -16.40
CA VAL A 383 -15.63 4.28 -16.11
C VAL A 383 -16.11 4.76 -14.75
N GLU A 384 -17.40 4.58 -14.46
CA GLU A 384 -17.98 4.89 -13.15
C GLU A 384 -17.38 4.02 -12.03
N LEU A 385 -17.18 2.73 -12.30
CA LEU A 385 -16.55 1.81 -11.37
C LEU A 385 -15.16 2.30 -10.95
N ARG A 386 -14.34 2.69 -11.92
CA ARG A 386 -13.00 3.20 -11.67
C ARG A 386 -13.03 4.50 -10.85
N GLU A 387 -13.89 5.45 -11.22
CA GLU A 387 -14.02 6.71 -10.50
C GLU A 387 -14.50 6.51 -9.05
N ARG A 388 -15.52 5.65 -8.84
CA ARG A 388 -16.01 5.33 -7.49
C ARG A 388 -14.94 4.65 -6.64
N LYS A 389 -14.16 3.77 -7.26
CA LYS A 389 -13.09 3.04 -6.59
C LYS A 389 -11.95 3.96 -6.15
N GLU A 390 -11.48 4.85 -7.04
CA GLU A 390 -10.45 5.85 -6.71
C GLU A 390 -10.95 6.76 -5.57
N ARG A 391 -12.19 7.23 -5.64
CA ARG A 391 -12.81 8.06 -4.59
C ARG A 391 -12.92 7.33 -3.25
N LEU A 392 -13.28 6.04 -3.29
CA LEU A 392 -13.37 5.21 -2.09
C LEU A 392 -11.98 4.99 -1.47
N ASP A 393 -10.97 4.66 -2.28
CA ASP A 393 -9.59 4.47 -1.82
C ASP A 393 -9.04 5.75 -1.15
N ASP A 394 -9.26 6.93 -1.75
CA ASP A 394 -8.86 8.22 -1.20
C ASP A 394 -9.56 8.49 0.14
N ALA A 395 -10.88 8.30 0.19
CA ALA A 395 -11.68 8.54 1.40
C ALA A 395 -11.33 7.56 2.54
N LEU A 396 -11.03 6.30 2.22
CA LEU A 396 -10.56 5.30 3.19
C LEU A 396 -9.21 5.69 3.78
N ASN A 397 -8.25 6.07 2.93
CA ASN A 397 -6.92 6.47 3.37
C ASN A 397 -6.98 7.73 4.25
N ALA A 398 -7.73 8.75 3.82
CA ALA A 398 -7.93 9.98 4.60
C ALA A 398 -8.60 9.70 5.95
N THR A 399 -9.60 8.82 5.99
CA THR A 399 -10.31 8.46 7.22
C THR A 399 -9.41 7.67 8.17
N LYS A 400 -8.63 6.71 7.66
CA LYS A 400 -7.64 5.99 8.46
C LYS A 400 -6.60 6.92 9.09
N CYS A 401 -6.03 7.83 8.30
CA CYS A 401 -5.08 8.82 8.81
C CYS A 401 -5.70 9.76 9.87
N ALA A 402 -6.98 10.07 9.77
CA ALA A 402 -7.65 10.90 10.76
C ALA A 402 -7.93 10.18 12.09
N VAL A 403 -7.95 8.84 12.10
CA VAL A 403 -8.19 8.00 13.30
C VAL A 403 -6.90 7.67 14.05
N GLN A 404 -5.77 7.67 13.35
CA GLN A 404 -4.43 7.48 13.93
C GLN A 404 -3.98 8.69 14.74
#